data_b418c1af84ae625fc07e9e0936571793
#
_entry.id   b418c1af84ae625fc07e9e0936571793
#
_cell.length_a   1.000
_cell.length_b   1.000
_cell.length_c   1.000
_cell.angle_alpha   90.00
_cell.angle_beta   90.00
_cell.angle_gamma   90.00
#
_symmetry.space_group_name_H-M   'P 1'
#
loop_
_entity.id
_entity.type
_entity.pdbx_description
1 polymer ?
#
loop_
_entity_poly.entity_id
_entity_poly.type
_entity_poly.pdbx_seq_one_letter_code
_entity_poly.pdbx_strand_id
1 'polypeptide(L)'
;MKIAGVNTAYLYFGMWKSAFAWHTEDMDLHSINYLHHGESKFWYSIPSEYARRFERMALGLFPQFAKDCPSYLRHKMCMISPSVLRQNSIPYNKVSCLSNKLQTQWRLMYCLHANAFFQSKTKICYFQIAQKEGEIMITFPLGYHSGFNTGFNVAESTNFATERWVEYGKRATRCHCRPDTVNISMDCFVKRLQPDR
;
A
#
# COMPACT_ATOMS: atom_id res chain seq x y z
N MET A 1 22.60 7.09 7.39
CA MET A 1 22.47 5.73 6.88
C MET A 1 21.54 5.76 5.67
N LYS A 2 21.93 5.19 4.54
CA LYS A 2 21.06 5.04 3.36
C LYS A 2 20.42 3.64 3.41
N ILE A 3 19.10 3.58 3.31
CA ILE A 3 18.34 2.33 3.23
C ILE A 3 17.60 2.38 1.90
N ALA A 4 18.02 1.52 0.96
CA ALA A 4 17.49 1.49 -0.38
C ALA A 4 15.96 1.27 -0.37
N GLY A 5 15.23 2.07 -1.16
CA GLY A 5 13.77 2.05 -1.24
C GLY A 5 13.03 2.67 -0.05
N VAL A 6 13.73 2.98 1.05
CA VAL A 6 13.14 3.61 2.25
C VAL A 6 13.42 5.11 2.27
N ASN A 7 14.70 5.49 2.19
CA ASN A 7 15.12 6.90 2.14
C ASN A 7 15.91 7.25 0.89
N THR A 8 15.84 6.37 -0.12
CA THR A 8 16.27 6.60 -1.50
C THR A 8 15.16 6.12 -2.43
N ALA A 9 14.85 6.90 -3.43
CA ALA A 9 13.80 6.56 -4.38
C ALA A 9 14.20 5.41 -5.31
N TYR A 10 13.23 4.60 -5.71
CA TYR A 10 13.34 3.63 -6.78
C TYR A 10 12.61 4.10 -8.03
N LEU A 11 13.19 3.88 -9.18
CA LEU A 11 12.57 4.09 -10.47
C LEU A 11 11.97 2.77 -10.99
N TYR A 12 10.74 2.84 -11.48
CA TYR A 12 9.97 1.69 -11.96
C TYR A 12 9.57 1.92 -13.42
N PHE A 13 9.85 0.92 -14.25
CA PHE A 13 9.39 0.87 -15.63
C PHE A 13 8.24 -0.14 -15.73
N GLY A 14 7.05 0.35 -16.02
CA GLY A 14 5.87 -0.47 -16.18
C GLY A 14 5.63 -0.83 -17.64
N MET A 15 4.96 -1.96 -17.86
CA MET A 15 4.51 -2.43 -19.17
C MET A 15 3.06 -2.90 -19.09
N TRP A 16 2.44 -3.12 -20.22
CA TRP A 16 1.10 -3.72 -20.30
C TRP A 16 1.00 -4.97 -19.44
N LYS A 17 0.02 -4.98 -18.52
CA LYS A 17 -0.26 -6.06 -17.57
C LYS A 17 0.84 -6.36 -16.54
N SER A 18 1.97 -5.64 -16.50
CA SER A 18 2.88 -5.78 -15.38
C SER A 18 2.17 -5.38 -14.09
N ALA A 19 2.34 -6.18 -13.04
CA ALA A 19 1.56 -6.08 -11.82
C ALA A 19 2.45 -6.08 -10.58
N PHE A 20 1.91 -5.53 -9.49
CA PHE A 20 2.48 -5.66 -8.16
C PHE A 20 1.47 -6.37 -7.25
N ALA A 21 1.96 -7.40 -6.55
CA ALA A 21 1.14 -8.26 -5.71
C ALA A 21 0.72 -7.57 -4.41
N TRP A 22 -0.23 -8.17 -3.68
CA TRP A 22 -0.69 -7.67 -2.40
C TRP A 22 0.43 -7.64 -1.36
N HIS A 23 0.71 -6.46 -0.83
CA HIS A 23 1.72 -6.24 0.20
C HIS A 23 1.42 -4.97 1.02
N THR A 24 2.03 -4.87 2.17
CA THR A 24 2.27 -3.62 2.90
C THR A 24 3.73 -3.23 2.71
N GLU A 25 4.05 -1.98 2.94
CA GLU A 25 5.42 -1.49 2.88
C GLU A 25 6.29 -2.07 4.01
N ASP A 26 7.60 -2.10 3.81
CA ASP A 26 8.54 -2.51 4.83
C ASP A 26 8.33 -1.71 6.12
N MET A 27 8.37 -2.39 7.27
CA MET A 27 8.08 -1.80 8.58
C MET A 27 6.71 -1.09 8.66
N ASP A 28 5.76 -1.46 7.77
CA ASP A 28 4.46 -0.79 7.61
C ASP A 28 4.57 0.73 7.44
N LEU A 29 5.61 1.20 6.75
CA LEU A 29 5.82 2.60 6.41
C LEU A 29 4.71 3.13 5.49
N HIS A 30 4.64 4.45 5.36
CA HIS A 30 3.98 5.07 4.22
C HIS A 30 4.82 4.88 2.96
N SER A 31 4.19 4.98 1.79
CA SER A 31 4.91 5.21 0.54
C SER A 31 4.31 6.36 -0.25
N ILE A 32 5.14 6.97 -1.06
CA ILE A 32 4.75 7.95 -2.06
C ILE A 32 5.22 7.45 -3.41
N ASN A 33 4.33 7.44 -4.39
CA ASN A 33 4.61 7.05 -5.77
C ASN A 33 4.18 8.18 -6.71
N TYR A 34 5.09 8.61 -7.56
CA TYR A 34 4.84 9.61 -8.59
C TYR A 34 4.92 8.97 -9.97
N LEU A 35 3.90 9.13 -10.79
CA LEU A 35 3.89 8.66 -12.16
C LEU A 35 4.43 9.75 -13.07
N HIS A 36 5.69 9.61 -13.48
CA HIS A 36 6.38 10.62 -14.28
C HIS A 36 5.84 10.71 -15.71
N HIS A 37 5.58 9.55 -16.33
CA HIS A 37 5.22 9.50 -17.73
C HIS A 37 4.49 8.21 -18.08
N GLY A 38 3.58 8.29 -19.06
CA GLY A 38 2.99 7.15 -19.76
C GLY A 38 1.63 6.73 -19.26
N GLU A 39 1.30 5.47 -19.49
CA GLU A 39 0.00 4.90 -19.25
C GLU A 39 -0.32 4.71 -17.76
N SER A 40 -1.60 4.69 -17.43
CA SER A 40 -2.09 4.68 -16.05
C SER A 40 -1.64 3.45 -15.27
N LYS A 41 -1.38 3.67 -13.99
CA LYS A 41 -1.17 2.64 -12.97
C LYS A 41 -2.45 2.47 -12.15
N PHE A 42 -3.03 1.29 -12.15
CA PHE A 42 -4.23 0.97 -11.41
C PHE A 42 -3.90 0.39 -10.04
N TRP A 43 -4.63 0.85 -9.02
CA TRP A 43 -4.42 0.48 -7.64
C TRP A 43 -5.68 -0.11 -7.02
N TYR A 44 -5.48 -1.11 -6.19
CA TYR A 44 -6.44 -1.62 -5.23
C TYR A 44 -5.86 -1.46 -3.84
N SER A 45 -6.67 -1.07 -2.87
CA SER A 45 -6.22 -0.95 -1.48
C SER A 45 -7.24 -1.54 -0.52
N ILE A 46 -6.74 -2.06 0.59
CA ILE A 46 -7.54 -2.57 1.71
C ILE A 46 -7.26 -1.65 2.90
N PRO A 47 -8.29 -1.04 3.50
CA PRO A 47 -8.12 -0.19 4.68
C PRO A 47 -7.41 -0.94 5.82
N SER A 48 -6.57 -0.25 6.58
CA SER A 48 -5.74 -0.84 7.62
C SER A 48 -6.53 -1.57 8.71
N GLU A 49 -7.75 -1.14 9.01
CA GLU A 49 -8.67 -1.81 9.94
C GLU A 49 -9.07 -3.22 9.50
N TYR A 50 -8.99 -3.52 8.19
CA TYR A 50 -9.27 -4.84 7.63
C TYR A 50 -8.00 -5.68 7.37
N ALA A 51 -6.82 -5.14 7.64
CA ALA A 51 -5.54 -5.82 7.37
C ALA A 51 -5.49 -7.22 8.01
N ARG A 52 -5.83 -7.34 9.29
CA ARG A 52 -5.81 -8.63 10.00
C ARG A 52 -6.83 -9.64 9.47
N ARG A 53 -7.97 -9.17 8.98
CA ARG A 53 -8.95 -10.03 8.32
C ARG A 53 -8.44 -10.51 6.97
N PHE A 54 -7.82 -9.62 6.21
CA PHE A 54 -7.17 -9.95 4.96
C PHE A 54 -6.03 -10.97 5.14
N GLU A 55 -5.16 -10.77 6.13
CA GLU A 55 -4.07 -11.71 6.47
C GLU A 55 -4.60 -13.12 6.79
N ARG A 56 -5.67 -13.22 7.60
CA ARG A 56 -6.30 -14.52 7.90
C ARG A 56 -6.89 -15.19 6.67
N MET A 57 -7.55 -14.45 5.80
CA MET A 57 -8.06 -14.97 4.53
C MET A 57 -6.90 -15.44 3.64
N ALA A 58 -5.86 -14.63 3.48
CA ALA A 58 -4.69 -14.97 2.68
C ALA A 58 -3.95 -16.20 3.23
N LEU A 59 -3.88 -16.37 4.55
CA LEU A 59 -3.34 -17.57 5.20
C LEU A 59 -4.08 -18.84 4.75
N GLY A 60 -5.40 -18.77 4.64
CA GLY A 60 -6.21 -19.88 4.14
C GLY A 60 -5.99 -20.18 2.65
N LEU A 61 -5.64 -19.18 1.85
CA LEU A 61 -5.38 -19.33 0.42
C LEU A 61 -3.94 -19.79 0.11
N PHE A 62 -2.97 -19.42 0.94
CA PHE A 62 -1.54 -19.66 0.72
C PHE A 62 -0.84 -20.28 1.93
N PRO A 63 -1.35 -21.41 2.48
CA PRO A 63 -0.82 -21.97 3.71
C PRO A 63 0.64 -22.42 3.59
N GLN A 64 1.08 -22.85 2.40
CA GLN A 64 2.45 -23.25 2.13
C GLN A 64 3.43 -22.08 2.32
N PHE A 65 3.11 -20.89 1.80
CA PHE A 65 3.98 -19.73 1.96
C PHE A 65 4.03 -19.23 3.40
N ALA A 66 2.90 -19.32 4.10
CA ALA A 66 2.81 -18.92 5.50
C ALA A 66 3.59 -19.86 6.43
N LYS A 67 3.70 -21.16 6.08
CA LYS A 67 4.54 -22.12 6.79
C LYS A 67 6.02 -21.76 6.70
N ASP A 68 6.46 -21.31 5.53
CA ASP A 68 7.86 -20.95 5.29
C ASP A 68 8.22 -19.59 5.91
N CYS A 69 7.28 -18.63 5.90
CA CYS A 69 7.50 -17.30 6.43
C CYS A 69 6.20 -16.68 6.96
N PRO A 70 6.10 -16.33 8.25
CA PRO A 70 4.92 -15.63 8.78
C PRO A 70 4.63 -14.27 8.10
N SER A 71 5.64 -13.66 7.49
CA SER A 71 5.53 -12.39 6.76
C SER A 71 5.56 -12.59 5.24
N TYR A 72 5.11 -13.74 4.73
CA TYR A 72 5.19 -14.13 3.31
C TYR A 72 4.55 -13.11 2.34
N LEU A 73 3.54 -12.36 2.75
CA LEU A 73 2.93 -11.31 1.93
C LEU A 73 3.93 -10.19 1.57
N ARG A 74 4.97 -9.99 2.40
CA ARG A 74 6.06 -9.04 2.09
C ARG A 74 6.97 -9.51 0.95
N HIS A 75 6.89 -10.79 0.58
CA HIS A 75 7.61 -11.31 -0.59
C HIS A 75 7.00 -10.87 -1.92
N LYS A 76 5.82 -10.21 -1.91
CA LYS A 76 5.13 -9.67 -3.08
C LYS A 76 4.84 -10.71 -4.17
N MET A 77 4.39 -11.91 -3.76
CA MET A 77 4.10 -13.02 -4.67
C MET A 77 2.62 -13.42 -4.71
N CYS A 78 1.81 -12.93 -3.78
CA CYS A 78 0.41 -13.32 -3.66
C CYS A 78 -0.50 -12.36 -4.42
N MET A 79 -1.17 -12.89 -5.45
CA MET A 79 -2.22 -12.19 -6.18
C MET A 79 -3.58 -12.75 -5.77
N ILE A 80 -4.49 -11.87 -5.34
CA ILE A 80 -5.85 -12.24 -4.92
C ILE A 80 -6.82 -11.35 -5.70
N SER A 81 -7.73 -11.99 -6.40
CA SER A 81 -8.68 -11.25 -7.23
C SER A 81 -9.72 -10.48 -6.41
N PRO A 82 -10.24 -9.37 -6.93
CA PRO A 82 -11.35 -8.66 -6.31
C PRO A 82 -12.59 -9.52 -6.04
N SER A 83 -12.84 -10.56 -6.84
CA SER A 83 -13.95 -11.51 -6.61
C SER A 83 -13.76 -12.31 -5.33
N VAL A 84 -12.56 -12.79 -5.06
CA VAL A 84 -12.23 -13.52 -3.81
C VAL A 84 -12.34 -12.59 -2.60
N LEU A 85 -11.91 -11.35 -2.70
CA LEU A 85 -12.09 -10.35 -1.62
C LEU A 85 -13.56 -10.15 -1.29
N ARG A 86 -14.43 -10.00 -2.31
CA ARG A 86 -15.88 -9.86 -2.13
C ARG A 86 -16.49 -11.08 -1.46
N GLN A 87 -16.17 -12.29 -1.92
CA GLN A 87 -16.66 -13.55 -1.34
C GLN A 87 -16.32 -13.69 0.15
N ASN A 88 -15.18 -13.15 0.56
CA ASN A 88 -14.73 -13.15 1.94
C ASN A 88 -15.12 -11.88 2.72
N SER A 89 -15.97 -11.03 2.15
CA SER A 89 -16.41 -9.76 2.74
C SER A 89 -15.25 -8.88 3.19
N ILE A 90 -14.15 -8.88 2.41
CA ILE A 90 -13.04 -7.94 2.58
C ILE A 90 -13.35 -6.70 1.74
N PRO A 91 -13.57 -5.54 2.36
CA PRO A 91 -13.72 -4.31 1.61
C PRO A 91 -12.38 -3.93 0.97
N TYR A 92 -12.43 -3.51 -0.25
CA TYR A 92 -11.29 -2.93 -0.94
C TYR A 92 -11.74 -1.66 -1.67
N ASN A 93 -10.89 -0.67 -1.66
CA ASN A 93 -11.13 0.59 -2.33
C ASN A 93 -10.77 0.47 -3.81
N LYS A 94 -11.72 0.85 -4.63
CA LYS A 94 -11.60 0.99 -6.07
C LYS A 94 -11.95 2.44 -6.40
N VAL A 95 -10.96 3.33 -6.37
CA VAL A 95 -11.19 4.77 -6.59
C VAL A 95 -11.20 5.06 -8.08
N SER A 96 -12.32 5.54 -8.62
CA SER A 96 -12.35 6.25 -9.87
C SER A 96 -12.40 7.75 -9.58
N CYS A 97 -11.44 8.50 -10.06
CA CYS A 97 -11.49 9.94 -9.99
C CYS A 97 -12.58 10.43 -10.94
N LEU A 98 -13.71 10.92 -10.40
CA LEU A 98 -14.66 11.70 -11.19
C LEU A 98 -13.97 13.00 -11.60
N SER A 99 -13.74 13.14 -12.89
CA SER A 99 -13.28 14.38 -13.49
C SER A 99 -14.38 15.44 -13.35
N ASN A 100 -14.28 16.30 -12.38
CA ASN A 100 -14.91 17.61 -12.44
C ASN A 100 -13.83 18.67 -12.51
N LYS A 101 -13.88 19.41 -13.61
CA LYS A 101 -13.07 20.55 -13.98
C LYS A 101 -12.83 21.50 -12.80
N LEU A 102 -11.65 21.40 -12.22
CA LEU A 102 -11.01 22.54 -11.57
C LEU A 102 -9.50 22.36 -11.75
N GLN A 103 -8.99 23.14 -12.66
CA GLN A 103 -7.58 23.36 -12.94
C GLN A 103 -6.94 24.01 -11.72
N THR A 104 -6.25 23.22 -10.91
CA THR A 104 -5.22 23.73 -10.00
C THR A 104 -4.16 22.66 -9.77
N GLN A 105 -3.01 23.04 -9.93
CA GLN A 105 -1.67 22.56 -10.09
C GLN A 105 -1.10 21.76 -8.89
N TRP A 106 -1.80 20.85 -8.25
CA TRP A 106 -1.32 19.86 -7.26
C TRP A 106 -2.48 18.94 -6.87
N ARG A 107 -2.72 17.89 -7.66
CA ARG A 107 -3.66 16.85 -7.24
C ARG A 107 -2.95 15.89 -6.29
N LEU A 108 -2.98 16.22 -5.02
CA LEU A 108 -2.66 15.28 -3.96
C LEU A 108 -3.83 14.29 -3.86
N MET A 109 -3.66 13.10 -4.42
CA MET A 109 -4.67 12.06 -4.29
C MET A 109 -4.42 11.28 -3.01
N TYR A 110 -5.13 11.65 -1.95
CA TYR A 110 -5.13 10.90 -0.71
C TYR A 110 -5.78 9.54 -0.93
N CYS A 111 -5.04 8.47 -0.73
CA CYS A 111 -5.64 7.16 -0.47
C CYS A 111 -6.17 7.22 0.96
N LEU A 112 -7.41 7.60 1.06
CA LEU A 112 -8.11 8.02 2.27
C LEU A 112 -8.18 6.93 3.32
N HIS A 113 -7.74 7.26 4.51
CA HIS A 113 -8.55 7.04 5.69
C HIS A 113 -9.80 7.94 5.54
N ALA A 114 -10.71 7.56 4.70
CA ALA A 114 -12.01 8.18 4.69
C ALA A 114 -12.81 7.57 5.84
N ASN A 115 -12.66 8.16 7.02
CA ASN A 115 -13.82 8.40 7.84
C ASN A 115 -14.68 9.42 7.08
N ALA A 116 -15.16 9.05 5.91
CA ALA A 116 -16.21 9.74 5.24
C ALA A 116 -17.51 9.28 5.90
N PHE A 117 -18.00 10.07 6.79
CA PHE A 117 -19.39 10.19 7.14
C PHE A 117 -20.24 10.10 5.86
N PHE A 118 -20.67 8.89 5.54
CA PHE A 118 -21.82 8.66 4.70
C PHE A 118 -22.53 7.42 5.24
N GLN A 119 -23.39 7.65 6.23
CA GLN A 119 -24.51 6.76 6.53
C GLN A 119 -25.44 6.77 5.32
N SER A 120 -25.26 5.82 4.43
CA SER A 120 -26.29 5.38 3.52
C SER A 120 -26.24 3.85 3.51
N LYS A 121 -27.24 3.25 4.11
CA LYS A 121 -27.58 1.85 3.96
C LYS A 121 -27.70 1.56 2.46
N THR A 122 -26.89 0.58 1.95
CA THR A 122 -26.92 0.07 0.58
C THR A 122 -26.19 0.92 -0.49
N LYS A 123 -24.85 0.86 -0.50
CA LYS A 123 -24.05 0.74 -1.72
C LYS A 123 -22.57 0.67 -1.34
N ILE A 124 -21.98 -0.52 -1.44
CA ILE A 124 -20.51 -0.68 -1.34
C ILE A 124 -19.93 0.08 -2.54
N CYS A 125 -19.40 1.26 -2.29
CA CYS A 125 -18.69 2.03 -3.31
C CYS A 125 -17.33 1.36 -3.54
N TYR A 126 -17.14 0.78 -4.70
CA TYR A 126 -15.87 0.24 -5.16
C TYR A 126 -15.06 1.38 -5.80
N PHE A 127 -13.88 1.66 -5.27
CA PHE A 127 -13.01 2.69 -5.84
C PHE A 127 -11.76 2.04 -6.43
N GLN A 128 -11.62 2.10 -7.73
CA GLN A 128 -10.38 1.79 -8.44
C GLN A 128 -9.65 3.10 -8.69
N ILE A 129 -8.42 3.21 -8.23
CA ILE A 129 -7.60 4.38 -8.48
C ILE A 129 -6.80 4.11 -9.76
N ALA A 130 -7.07 4.90 -10.79
CA ALA A 130 -6.20 5.03 -11.94
C ALA A 130 -5.30 6.24 -11.71
N GLN A 131 -4.07 6.01 -11.29
CA GLN A 131 -3.04 7.04 -11.22
C GLN A 131 -2.60 7.36 -12.63
N LYS A 132 -2.70 8.61 -13.02
CA LYS A 132 -2.28 9.13 -14.34
C LYS A 132 -0.93 9.81 -14.26
N GLU A 133 -0.34 10.07 -15.41
CA GLU A 133 0.86 10.88 -15.55
C GLU A 133 0.73 12.21 -14.77
N GLY A 134 1.77 12.55 -14.02
CA GLY A 134 1.82 13.74 -13.16
C GLY A 134 1.09 13.58 -11.81
N GLU A 135 0.46 12.43 -11.53
CA GLU A 135 -0.26 12.21 -10.28
C GLU A 135 0.60 11.50 -9.22
N ILE A 136 0.32 11.82 -7.97
CA ILE A 136 0.96 11.22 -6.79
C ILE A 136 -0.03 10.28 -6.11
N MET A 137 0.44 9.07 -5.79
CA MET A 137 -0.24 8.09 -4.94
C MET A 137 0.48 7.98 -3.60
N ILE A 138 -0.27 8.03 -2.49
CA ILE A 138 0.25 7.82 -1.14
C ILE A 138 -0.43 6.58 -0.55
N THR A 139 0.38 5.64 -0.04
CA THR A 139 -0.10 4.51 0.75
C THR A 139 0.13 4.75 2.24
N PHE A 140 -0.76 4.20 3.07
CA PHE A 140 -0.75 4.41 4.51
C PHE A 140 -0.23 3.18 5.27
N PRO A 141 0.22 3.37 6.53
CA PRO A 141 0.69 2.28 7.37
C PRO A 141 -0.30 1.12 7.45
N LEU A 142 0.21 -0.11 7.30
CA LEU A 142 -0.59 -1.34 7.31
C LEU A 142 -1.70 -1.38 6.24
N GLY A 143 -1.65 -0.52 5.24
CA GLY A 143 -2.56 -0.50 4.10
C GLY A 143 -2.10 -1.50 3.03
N TYR A 144 -2.78 -2.65 2.92
CA TYR A 144 -2.50 -3.60 1.85
C TYR A 144 -2.89 -3.02 0.51
N HIS A 145 -2.00 -3.11 -0.46
CA HIS A 145 -2.26 -2.63 -1.81
C HIS A 145 -1.68 -3.56 -2.87
N SER A 146 -2.27 -3.48 -4.06
CA SER A 146 -1.93 -4.27 -5.25
C SER A 146 -2.36 -3.50 -6.48
N GLY A 147 -1.83 -3.84 -7.65
CA GLY A 147 -2.24 -3.17 -8.87
C GLY A 147 -1.54 -3.66 -10.13
N PHE A 148 -1.78 -2.93 -11.22
CA PHE A 148 -1.22 -3.25 -12.53
C PHE A 148 -1.09 -2.00 -13.40
N ASN A 149 -0.27 -2.10 -14.45
CA ASN A 149 -0.09 -1.04 -15.43
C ASN A 149 -0.90 -1.34 -16.70
N THR A 150 -1.45 -0.29 -17.32
CA THR A 150 -2.23 -0.42 -18.56
C THR A 150 -1.41 -0.24 -19.83
N GLY A 151 -0.12 0.02 -19.68
CA GLY A 151 0.85 0.18 -20.77
C GLY A 151 2.21 0.58 -20.23
N PHE A 152 3.08 1.06 -21.11
CA PHE A 152 4.38 1.58 -20.73
C PHE A 152 4.23 2.81 -19.84
N ASN A 153 4.91 2.82 -18.71
CA ASN A 153 5.01 3.99 -17.84
C ASN A 153 6.32 4.03 -17.06
N VAL A 154 6.62 5.19 -16.51
CA VAL A 154 7.77 5.44 -15.65
C VAL A 154 7.28 6.06 -14.36
N ALA A 155 7.55 5.43 -13.24
CA ALA A 155 7.17 5.90 -11.92
C ALA A 155 8.37 5.91 -10.96
N GLU A 156 8.31 6.77 -9.97
CA GLU A 156 9.29 6.84 -8.90
C GLU A 156 8.60 6.70 -7.55
N SER A 157 9.20 5.95 -6.63
CA SER A 157 8.61 5.71 -5.33
C SER A 157 9.66 5.63 -4.22
N THR A 158 9.27 6.12 -3.05
CA THR A 158 10.05 5.98 -1.82
C THR A 158 9.12 5.80 -0.63
N ASN A 159 9.64 5.23 0.46
CA ASN A 159 8.92 5.20 1.73
C ASN A 159 9.18 6.49 2.53
N PHE A 160 8.29 6.77 3.47
CA PHE A 160 8.47 7.83 4.45
C PHE A 160 7.74 7.50 5.76
N ALA A 161 8.11 8.19 6.82
CA ALA A 161 7.51 8.05 8.14
C ALA A 161 6.86 9.37 8.59
N THR A 162 5.79 9.23 9.37
CA THR A 162 5.17 10.31 10.15
C THR A 162 5.16 9.91 11.61
N GLU A 163 4.88 10.83 12.53
CA GLU A 163 4.73 10.48 13.95
C GLU A 163 3.71 9.37 14.17
N ARG A 164 2.61 9.40 13.44
CA ARG A 164 1.56 8.37 13.50
C ARG A 164 2.09 6.98 13.13
N TRP A 165 3.09 6.88 12.24
CA TRP A 165 3.66 5.59 11.83
C TRP A 165 4.36 4.87 12.99
N VAL A 166 4.88 5.58 14.00
CA VAL A 166 5.65 4.97 15.11
C VAL A 166 4.87 3.81 15.76
N GLU A 167 3.56 3.97 15.97
CA GLU A 167 2.72 2.91 16.55
C GLU A 167 2.57 1.69 15.63
N TYR A 168 2.65 1.86 14.33
CA TYR A 168 2.65 0.76 13.35
C TYR A 168 4.04 0.10 13.29
N GLY A 169 5.10 0.88 13.20
CA GLY A 169 6.47 0.38 13.15
C GLY A 169 6.84 -0.48 14.36
N LYS A 170 6.36 -0.13 15.55
CA LYS A 170 6.55 -0.93 16.79
C LYS A 170 5.93 -2.32 16.70
N ARG A 171 4.86 -2.49 15.90
CA ARG A 171 4.09 -3.74 15.78
C ARG A 171 4.33 -4.45 14.45
N ALA A 172 5.09 -3.84 13.55
CA ALA A 172 5.32 -4.38 12.22
C ALA A 172 5.99 -5.75 12.30
N THR A 173 5.39 -6.73 11.62
CA THR A 173 6.01 -8.04 11.46
C THR A 173 7.18 -7.95 10.48
N ARG A 174 8.24 -8.72 10.70
CA ARG A 174 9.44 -8.72 9.88
C ARG A 174 9.60 -10.05 9.18
N CYS A 175 10.10 -10.01 7.95
CA CYS A 175 10.58 -11.21 7.29
C CYS A 175 12.02 -11.50 7.73
N HIS A 176 12.31 -12.73 8.07
CA HIS A 176 13.65 -13.19 8.45
C HIS A 176 14.24 -14.16 7.41
N CYS A 177 13.54 -14.37 6.27
CA CYS A 177 13.95 -15.30 5.22
C CYS A 177 15.05 -14.72 4.32
N ARG A 178 15.23 -13.40 4.32
CA ARG A 178 16.13 -12.68 3.41
C ARG A 178 17.09 -11.82 4.20
N PRO A 179 18.38 -11.80 3.85
CA PRO A 179 19.38 -10.98 4.54
C PRO A 179 19.21 -9.49 4.31
N ASP A 180 18.58 -9.09 3.21
CA ASP A 180 18.34 -7.73 2.77
C ASP A 180 17.00 -7.15 3.26
N THR A 181 16.33 -7.83 4.18
CA THR A 181 15.08 -7.32 4.76
C THR A 181 15.31 -6.02 5.51
N VAL A 182 14.52 -5.01 5.18
CA VAL A 182 14.56 -3.70 5.84
C VAL A 182 14.21 -3.87 7.32
N ASN A 183 15.12 -3.44 8.18
CA ASN A 183 14.96 -3.44 9.62
C ASN A 183 15.33 -2.08 10.19
N ILE A 184 14.36 -1.41 10.79
CA ILE A 184 14.54 -0.10 11.43
C ILE A 184 14.34 -0.26 12.92
N SER A 185 15.36 0.09 13.72
CA SER A 185 15.21 0.14 15.18
C SER A 185 14.21 1.23 15.56
N MET A 186 13.19 0.85 16.31
CA MET A 186 12.17 1.80 16.79
C MET A 186 12.63 2.61 18.01
N ASP A 187 13.73 2.23 18.66
CA ASP A 187 14.19 2.85 19.89
C ASP A 187 14.46 4.35 19.75
N CYS A 188 15.07 4.74 18.62
CA CYS A 188 15.35 6.15 18.36
C CYS A 188 14.07 6.98 18.22
N PHE A 189 13.05 6.40 17.58
CA PHE A 189 11.75 7.06 17.37
C PHE A 189 10.97 7.16 18.67
N VAL A 190 10.93 6.08 19.46
CA VAL A 190 10.25 6.07 20.76
C VAL A 190 10.90 7.06 21.71
N LYS A 191 12.23 7.03 21.88
CA LYS A 191 12.96 7.97 22.75
C LYS A 191 12.73 9.43 22.39
N ARG A 192 12.58 9.73 21.09
CA ARG A 192 12.43 11.12 20.61
C ARG A 192 10.99 11.61 20.61
N LEU A 193 10.03 10.76 20.24
CA LEU A 193 8.64 11.14 20.00
C LEU A 193 7.68 10.69 21.11
N GLN A 194 8.13 9.79 21.99
CA GLN A 194 7.35 9.21 23.08
C GLN A 194 8.21 9.04 24.33
N PRO A 195 8.87 10.11 24.84
CA PRO A 195 9.85 10.02 25.93
C PRO A 195 9.27 9.49 27.25
N ASP A 196 7.95 9.64 27.43
CA ASP A 196 7.23 9.23 28.66
C ASP A 196 6.64 7.80 28.57
N ARG A 197 7.04 6.99 27.58
CA ARG A 197 6.52 5.62 27.36
C ARG A 197 7.61 4.56 27.43
#